data_ab57a4acbeece8d05044f9f51162f366
#
_entry.id   ab57a4acbeece8d05044f9f51162f366
#
_cell.length_a   1.000
_cell.length_b   1.000
_cell.length_c   1.000
_cell.angle_alpha   90.00
_cell.angle_beta   90.00
_cell.angle_gamma   90.00
#
_symmetry.space_group_name_H-M   'P 1'
#
loop_
_entity.id
_entity.type
_entity.pdbx_description
1 polymer ?
#
loop_
_entity_poly.entity_id
_entity_poly.type
_entity_poly.pdbx_seq_one_letter_code
_entity_poly.pdbx_strand_id
1 'polypeptide(L)'
;MRYKILTVDDSKTVRIIVRKAFKTYDCDILEAGNGVEGLAVAAKDAPDLILLDITMPVMDGVEMLTKLKADPALKGIPVIMLTAEGGRDNVLKIAKIGVRDYLVKPFKEEALLEKAGRVIDLKPLSEQPAKAKSIYDSADILVVEDKPVIIQQIQEGLKHTPWKIHGVSTQGEALDFCTKTPPDLMLMSLSLPEEGAFTLFRLMRTNVKTKYTPIFSLVVKTETGQQQQAQTVGFTAIITKPIDISELESKMCKAMNLDTSQRYFSHDSGFLILRLPENSSPSVVAEVSNYVKPKISEAVDAGHARMVIDIHELKTLHMGVIKLLFQTMQTARELTLQFALVGNAQIITECKGFEDTRNWVFYNSIDEAKANLGKAAAPAQLATA
;
A
#
# COMPACT_ATOMS: atom_id res chain seq x y z
N MET A 1 -1.82 6.31 -10.45
CA MET A 1 -3.19 5.96 -10.00
C MET A 1 -3.43 4.52 -10.41
N ARG A 2 -3.74 3.64 -9.48
CA ARG A 2 -3.90 2.22 -9.76
C ARG A 2 -5.36 1.95 -10.12
N TYR A 3 -5.63 1.55 -11.35
CA TYR A 3 -6.98 1.25 -11.82
C TYR A 3 -7.50 -0.04 -11.18
N LYS A 4 -8.79 -0.08 -10.83
CA LYS A 4 -9.47 -1.29 -10.40
C LYS A 4 -10.27 -1.86 -11.57
N ILE A 5 -9.97 -3.08 -11.96
CA ILE A 5 -10.67 -3.79 -13.04
C ILE A 5 -11.41 -4.97 -12.42
N LEU A 6 -12.72 -4.99 -12.53
CA LEU A 6 -13.55 -6.12 -12.10
C LEU A 6 -13.77 -7.09 -13.25
N THR A 7 -13.37 -8.35 -13.09
CA THR A 7 -13.72 -9.44 -14.00
C THR A 7 -14.85 -10.26 -13.38
N VAL A 8 -15.95 -10.39 -14.11
CA VAL A 8 -17.14 -11.18 -13.73
C VAL A 8 -17.31 -12.29 -14.74
N ASP A 9 -16.99 -13.50 -14.36
CA ASP A 9 -16.98 -14.68 -15.24
C ASP A 9 -17.07 -15.94 -14.37
N ASP A 10 -17.91 -16.91 -14.68
CA ASP A 10 -18.02 -18.15 -13.91
C ASP A 10 -16.82 -19.07 -14.11
N SER A 11 -16.11 -18.94 -15.24
CA SER A 11 -14.91 -19.69 -15.55
C SER A 11 -13.69 -19.15 -14.78
N LYS A 12 -13.21 -19.91 -13.81
CA LYS A 12 -11.95 -19.59 -13.10
C LYS A 12 -10.75 -19.44 -14.05
N THR A 13 -10.77 -20.21 -15.17
CA THR A 13 -9.70 -20.13 -16.18
C THR A 13 -9.69 -18.77 -16.87
N VAL A 14 -10.85 -18.23 -17.24
CA VAL A 14 -10.93 -16.89 -17.86
C VAL A 14 -10.46 -15.82 -16.88
N ARG A 15 -10.88 -15.88 -15.61
CA ARG A 15 -10.41 -14.94 -14.58
C ARG A 15 -8.89 -14.99 -14.40
N ILE A 16 -8.28 -16.18 -14.46
CA ILE A 16 -6.81 -16.33 -14.41
C ILE A 16 -6.14 -15.71 -15.65
N ILE A 17 -6.71 -15.90 -16.86
CA ILE A 17 -6.20 -15.30 -18.10
C ILE A 17 -6.24 -13.78 -17.99
N VAL A 18 -7.38 -13.22 -17.55
CA VAL A 18 -7.52 -11.77 -17.33
C VAL A 18 -6.48 -11.26 -16.34
N ARG A 19 -6.35 -11.91 -15.17
CA ARG A 19 -5.34 -11.51 -14.16
C ARG A 19 -3.94 -11.55 -14.72
N LYS A 20 -3.61 -12.56 -15.52
CA LYS A 20 -2.30 -12.71 -16.16
C LYS A 20 -2.04 -11.60 -17.19
N ALA A 21 -3.02 -11.28 -18.03
CA ALA A 21 -2.91 -10.23 -19.04
C ALA A 21 -2.60 -8.85 -18.42
N PHE A 22 -3.21 -8.53 -17.28
CA PHE A 22 -3.00 -7.27 -16.61
C PHE A 22 -1.84 -7.27 -15.60
N LYS A 23 -1.11 -8.36 -15.41
CA LYS A 23 -0.02 -8.49 -14.42
C LYS A 23 1.10 -7.46 -14.61
N THR A 24 1.35 -7.05 -15.84
CA THR A 24 2.39 -6.06 -16.19
C THR A 24 1.89 -4.62 -16.24
N TYR A 25 0.67 -4.37 -15.76
CA TYR A 25 0.06 -3.04 -15.72
C TYR A 25 -0.27 -2.60 -14.29
N ASP A 26 -0.25 -1.29 -14.05
CA ASP A 26 -0.56 -0.70 -12.74
C ASP A 26 -2.07 -0.69 -12.49
N CYS A 27 -2.60 -1.88 -12.18
CA CYS A 27 -4.02 -2.09 -11.88
C CYS A 27 -4.24 -3.22 -10.86
N ASP A 28 -5.38 -3.16 -10.17
CA ASP A 28 -5.87 -4.21 -9.27
C ASP A 28 -7.00 -4.98 -9.94
N ILE A 29 -6.89 -6.31 -9.95
CA ILE A 29 -7.95 -7.17 -10.51
C ILE A 29 -8.84 -7.67 -9.38
N LEU A 30 -10.12 -7.28 -9.47
CA LEU A 30 -11.21 -7.79 -8.64
C LEU A 30 -11.92 -8.92 -9.39
N GLU A 31 -12.45 -9.91 -8.69
CA GLU A 31 -13.07 -11.08 -9.30
C GLU A 31 -14.46 -11.34 -8.71
N ALA A 32 -15.36 -11.80 -9.57
CA ALA A 32 -16.67 -12.33 -9.19
C ALA A 32 -17.04 -13.52 -10.09
N GLY A 33 -17.75 -14.50 -9.55
CA GLY A 33 -18.14 -15.73 -10.25
C GLY A 33 -19.52 -15.68 -10.89
N ASN A 34 -20.31 -14.63 -10.66
CA ASN A 34 -21.66 -14.44 -11.23
C ASN A 34 -22.10 -12.99 -11.11
N GLY A 35 -23.21 -12.63 -11.75
CA GLY A 35 -23.71 -11.25 -11.78
C GLY A 35 -24.09 -10.66 -10.41
N VAL A 36 -24.56 -11.49 -9.45
CA VAL A 36 -24.91 -11.01 -8.10
C VAL A 36 -23.65 -10.59 -7.34
N GLU A 37 -22.62 -11.44 -7.34
CA GLU A 37 -21.32 -11.11 -6.77
C GLU A 37 -20.70 -9.89 -7.46
N GLY A 38 -20.81 -9.83 -8.81
CA GLY A 38 -20.31 -8.71 -9.60
C GLY A 38 -20.92 -7.37 -9.20
N LEU A 39 -22.24 -7.31 -9.00
CA LEU A 39 -22.92 -6.09 -8.51
C LEU A 39 -22.47 -5.70 -7.10
N ALA A 40 -22.32 -6.70 -6.20
CA ALA A 40 -21.87 -6.45 -4.84
C ALA A 40 -20.44 -5.87 -4.81
N VAL A 41 -19.52 -6.44 -5.59
CA VAL A 41 -18.14 -5.92 -5.72
C VAL A 41 -18.13 -4.55 -6.38
N ALA A 42 -18.93 -4.33 -7.44
CA ALA A 42 -19.04 -3.05 -8.12
C ALA A 42 -19.53 -1.94 -7.17
N ALA A 43 -20.53 -2.24 -6.34
CA ALA A 43 -21.07 -1.28 -5.36
C ALA A 43 -20.06 -0.96 -4.24
N LYS A 44 -19.29 -1.97 -3.79
CA LYS A 44 -18.31 -1.83 -2.70
C LYS A 44 -17.06 -1.11 -3.15
N ASP A 45 -16.49 -1.53 -4.27
CA ASP A 45 -15.12 -1.18 -4.67
C ASP A 45 -15.04 -0.15 -5.79
N ALA A 46 -16.16 0.20 -6.42
CA ALA A 46 -16.31 1.16 -7.51
C ALA A 46 -15.21 1.00 -8.60
N PRO A 47 -15.19 -0.12 -9.35
CA PRO A 47 -14.15 -0.38 -10.34
C PRO A 47 -14.17 0.65 -11.48
N ASP A 48 -13.01 0.86 -12.10
CA ASP A 48 -12.83 1.77 -13.23
C ASP A 48 -13.22 1.12 -14.56
N LEU A 49 -13.28 -0.21 -14.59
CA LEU A 49 -13.68 -1.03 -15.75
C LEU A 49 -14.26 -2.35 -15.25
N ILE A 50 -15.31 -2.82 -15.90
CA ILE A 50 -15.87 -4.16 -15.71
C ILE A 50 -15.67 -4.97 -16.99
N LEU A 51 -15.08 -6.15 -16.87
CA LEU A 51 -15.05 -7.20 -17.89
C LEU A 51 -16.14 -8.21 -17.52
N LEU A 52 -17.18 -8.32 -18.30
CA LEU A 52 -18.41 -9.03 -17.93
C LEU A 52 -18.74 -10.15 -18.92
N ASP A 53 -18.74 -11.39 -18.45
CA ASP A 53 -19.22 -12.49 -19.24
C ASP A 53 -20.76 -12.43 -19.45
N ILE A 54 -21.24 -12.89 -20.59
CA ILE A 54 -22.67 -12.93 -20.90
C ILE A 54 -23.33 -14.11 -20.19
N THR A 55 -22.72 -15.28 -20.26
CA THR A 55 -23.36 -16.54 -19.85
C THR A 55 -22.82 -16.99 -18.51
N MET A 56 -23.56 -16.76 -17.45
CA MET A 56 -23.18 -17.13 -16.08
C MET A 56 -24.39 -17.69 -15.32
N PRO A 57 -24.17 -18.58 -14.32
CA PRO A 57 -25.25 -19.06 -13.45
C PRO A 57 -25.71 -17.96 -12.49
N VAL A 58 -26.87 -18.14 -11.87
CA VAL A 58 -27.51 -17.29 -10.86
C VAL A 58 -28.01 -15.97 -11.42
N MET A 59 -27.17 -15.18 -12.05
CA MET A 59 -27.45 -13.92 -12.73
C MET A 59 -26.51 -13.81 -13.93
N ASP A 60 -27.06 -13.74 -15.13
CA ASP A 60 -26.29 -13.59 -16.36
C ASP A 60 -25.75 -12.14 -16.52
N GLY A 61 -24.85 -11.96 -17.50
CA GLY A 61 -24.23 -10.66 -17.72
C GLY A 61 -25.17 -9.60 -18.27
N VAL A 62 -26.20 -9.98 -19.02
CA VAL A 62 -27.17 -9.03 -19.56
C VAL A 62 -28.05 -8.48 -18.44
N GLU A 63 -28.50 -9.35 -17.55
CA GLU A 63 -29.26 -8.96 -16.36
C GLU A 63 -28.41 -8.09 -15.41
N MET A 64 -27.16 -8.49 -15.16
CA MET A 64 -26.23 -7.70 -14.36
C MET A 64 -26.02 -6.32 -14.98
N LEU A 65 -25.74 -6.23 -16.27
CA LEU A 65 -25.52 -4.96 -16.98
C LEU A 65 -26.76 -4.06 -16.87
N THR A 66 -27.96 -4.64 -17.05
CA THR A 66 -29.21 -3.88 -16.94
C THR A 66 -29.38 -3.25 -15.55
N LYS A 67 -29.14 -4.04 -14.48
CA LYS A 67 -29.22 -3.56 -13.12
C LYS A 67 -28.13 -2.51 -12.82
N LEU A 68 -26.91 -2.73 -13.30
CA LEU A 68 -25.79 -1.79 -13.14
C LEU A 68 -26.09 -0.44 -13.82
N LYS A 69 -26.69 -0.45 -15.02
CA LYS A 69 -27.03 0.78 -15.74
C LYS A 69 -28.29 1.48 -15.20
N ALA A 70 -29.14 0.76 -14.47
CA ALA A 70 -30.27 1.34 -13.76
C ALA A 70 -29.87 2.03 -12.45
N ASP A 71 -28.74 1.65 -11.85
CA ASP A 71 -28.25 2.23 -10.60
C ASP A 71 -27.52 3.57 -10.85
N PRO A 72 -27.99 4.69 -10.28
CA PRO A 72 -27.36 6.00 -10.46
C PRO A 72 -25.88 6.06 -10.04
N ALA A 73 -25.47 5.26 -9.05
CA ALA A 73 -24.09 5.21 -8.55
C ALA A 73 -23.17 4.39 -9.44
N LEU A 74 -23.70 3.37 -10.14
CA LEU A 74 -22.91 2.40 -10.90
C LEU A 74 -22.98 2.62 -12.42
N LYS A 75 -24.02 3.29 -12.92
CA LYS A 75 -24.27 3.44 -14.36
C LYS A 75 -23.11 4.05 -15.16
N GLY A 76 -22.27 4.86 -14.48
CA GLY A 76 -21.11 5.50 -15.08
C GLY A 76 -19.93 4.57 -15.33
N ILE A 77 -19.91 3.39 -14.69
CA ILE A 77 -18.80 2.44 -14.83
C ILE A 77 -18.82 1.85 -16.26
N PRO A 78 -17.70 1.94 -17.01
CA PRO A 78 -17.60 1.35 -18.33
C PRO A 78 -17.56 -0.17 -18.24
N VAL A 79 -18.23 -0.84 -19.20
CA VAL A 79 -18.32 -2.30 -19.29
C VAL A 79 -17.84 -2.76 -20.66
N ILE A 80 -16.95 -3.75 -20.69
CA ILE A 80 -16.60 -4.54 -21.88
C ILE A 80 -17.21 -5.92 -21.68
N MET A 81 -18.09 -6.34 -22.62
CA MET A 81 -18.69 -7.67 -22.57
C MET A 81 -17.75 -8.73 -23.14
N LEU A 82 -17.64 -9.86 -22.45
CA LEU A 82 -16.97 -11.06 -22.92
C LEU A 82 -18.04 -12.01 -23.46
N THR A 83 -17.97 -12.44 -24.71
CA THR A 83 -19.03 -13.24 -25.35
C THR A 83 -18.47 -14.46 -26.07
N ALA A 84 -19.14 -15.59 -25.97
CA ALA A 84 -18.82 -16.77 -26.75
C ALA A 84 -19.36 -16.68 -28.23
N GLU A 85 -20.32 -15.80 -28.49
CA GLU A 85 -20.94 -15.64 -29.81
C GLU A 85 -20.75 -14.23 -30.38
N GLY A 86 -20.09 -14.13 -31.54
CA GLY A 86 -19.93 -12.89 -32.32
C GLY A 86 -21.15 -12.57 -33.23
N GLY A 87 -22.33 -13.15 -32.96
CA GLY A 87 -23.53 -12.94 -33.79
C GLY A 87 -24.02 -11.48 -33.77
N ARG A 88 -24.29 -10.90 -34.96
CA ARG A 88 -24.72 -9.48 -35.11
C ARG A 88 -25.93 -9.11 -34.22
N ASP A 89 -26.88 -10.02 -34.01
CA ASP A 89 -28.10 -9.73 -33.25
C ASP A 89 -27.86 -9.61 -31.76
N ASN A 90 -26.95 -10.40 -31.18
CA ASN A 90 -26.57 -10.32 -29.79
C ASN A 90 -25.73 -9.04 -29.51
N VAL A 91 -24.83 -8.70 -30.40
CA VAL A 91 -24.01 -7.46 -30.32
C VAL A 91 -24.91 -6.23 -30.35
N LEU A 92 -25.94 -6.18 -31.22
CA LEU A 92 -26.88 -5.07 -31.31
C LEU A 92 -27.73 -4.90 -30.04
N LYS A 93 -28.17 -6.03 -29.42
CA LYS A 93 -28.93 -6.00 -28.15
C LYS A 93 -28.08 -5.40 -27.02
N ILE A 94 -26.84 -5.87 -26.88
CA ILE A 94 -25.91 -5.46 -25.83
C ILE A 94 -25.50 -3.98 -26.02
N ALA A 95 -25.26 -3.55 -27.27
CA ALA A 95 -24.92 -2.16 -27.56
C ALA A 95 -26.02 -1.17 -27.15
N LYS A 96 -27.31 -1.56 -27.26
CA LYS A 96 -28.44 -0.73 -26.83
C LYS A 96 -28.51 -0.51 -25.32
N ILE A 97 -27.96 -1.42 -24.50
CA ILE A 97 -27.98 -1.33 -23.04
C ILE A 97 -26.86 -0.37 -22.52
N GLY A 98 -25.86 -0.03 -23.37
CA GLY A 98 -24.84 0.95 -23.02
C GLY A 98 -23.53 0.34 -22.60
N VAL A 99 -23.06 -0.70 -23.30
CA VAL A 99 -21.69 -1.21 -23.16
C VAL A 99 -20.68 -0.30 -23.88
N ARG A 100 -19.45 -0.31 -23.42
CA ARG A 100 -18.37 0.44 -24.05
C ARG A 100 -17.76 -0.29 -25.24
N ASP A 101 -17.58 -1.62 -25.09
CA ASP A 101 -17.05 -2.49 -26.14
C ASP A 101 -17.41 -3.96 -25.85
N TYR A 102 -17.05 -4.88 -26.73
CA TYR A 102 -17.19 -6.32 -26.53
C TYR A 102 -15.96 -7.08 -27.04
N LEU A 103 -15.72 -8.29 -26.50
CA LEU A 103 -14.62 -9.18 -26.88
C LEU A 103 -15.14 -10.62 -27.02
N VAL A 104 -14.85 -11.26 -28.16
CA VAL A 104 -15.31 -12.61 -28.44
C VAL A 104 -14.31 -13.63 -27.86
N LYS A 105 -14.83 -14.62 -27.13
CA LYS A 105 -14.08 -15.77 -26.62
C LYS A 105 -13.91 -16.85 -27.71
N PRO A 106 -12.76 -17.52 -27.82
CA PRO A 106 -11.54 -17.28 -27.06
C PRO A 106 -10.79 -16.02 -27.55
N PHE A 107 -10.26 -15.25 -26.66
CA PHE A 107 -9.53 -14.02 -26.98
C PHE A 107 -8.06 -14.11 -26.61
N LYS A 108 -7.23 -13.35 -27.32
CA LYS A 108 -5.83 -13.16 -27.00
C LYS A 108 -5.65 -12.04 -25.97
N GLU A 109 -4.59 -12.14 -25.15
CA GLU A 109 -4.25 -11.14 -24.14
C GLU A 109 -4.10 -9.73 -24.75
N GLU A 110 -3.48 -9.64 -25.95
CA GLU A 110 -3.28 -8.38 -26.66
C GLU A 110 -4.60 -7.68 -27.02
N ALA A 111 -5.59 -8.44 -27.50
CA ALA A 111 -6.88 -7.89 -27.87
C ALA A 111 -7.68 -7.39 -26.65
N LEU A 112 -7.54 -8.08 -25.52
CA LEU A 112 -8.13 -7.64 -24.25
C LEU A 112 -7.49 -6.33 -23.76
N LEU A 113 -6.15 -6.27 -23.78
CA LEU A 113 -5.39 -5.09 -23.36
C LEU A 113 -5.65 -3.88 -24.27
N GLU A 114 -5.73 -4.09 -25.59
CA GLU A 114 -6.07 -3.04 -26.55
C GLU A 114 -7.44 -2.42 -26.26
N LYS A 115 -8.47 -3.27 -26.05
CA LYS A 115 -9.81 -2.77 -25.75
C LYS A 115 -9.92 -2.10 -24.40
N ALA A 116 -9.27 -2.65 -23.36
CA ALA A 116 -9.20 -2.01 -22.05
C ALA A 116 -8.46 -0.67 -22.09
N GLY A 117 -7.37 -0.59 -22.85
CA GLY A 117 -6.59 0.64 -23.03
C GLY A 117 -7.32 1.76 -23.77
N ARG A 118 -8.38 1.45 -24.52
CA ARG A 118 -9.29 2.47 -25.11
C ARG A 118 -10.27 3.05 -24.09
N VAL A 119 -10.44 2.39 -22.95
CA VAL A 119 -11.42 2.75 -21.92
C VAL A 119 -10.75 3.40 -20.71
N ILE A 120 -9.59 2.86 -20.30
CA ILE A 120 -8.78 3.34 -19.18
C ILE A 120 -7.33 3.53 -19.65
N ASP A 121 -6.63 4.50 -19.09
CA ASP A 121 -5.22 4.76 -19.41
C ASP A 121 -4.31 3.71 -18.74
N LEU A 122 -4.21 2.53 -19.36
CA LEU A 122 -3.38 1.42 -18.88
C LEU A 122 -1.91 1.79 -18.96
N LYS A 123 -1.28 2.01 -17.83
CA LYS A 123 0.17 2.22 -17.75
C LYS A 123 0.86 0.90 -17.46
N PRO A 124 1.86 0.49 -18.28
CA PRO A 124 2.70 -0.64 -17.93
C PRO A 124 3.32 -0.40 -16.55
N LEU A 125 3.37 -1.43 -15.73
CA LEU A 125 4.32 -1.45 -14.64
C LEU A 125 5.68 -1.26 -15.30
N SER A 126 6.29 -0.08 -15.14
CA SER A 126 7.68 0.12 -15.60
C SER A 126 8.50 -1.03 -15.00
N GLU A 127 9.42 -1.61 -15.77
CA GLU A 127 10.33 -2.66 -15.29
C GLU A 127 11.19 -2.20 -14.10
N GLN A 128 11.26 -0.91 -13.88
CA GLN A 128 11.57 -0.33 -12.58
C GLN A 128 10.25 -0.13 -11.83
N PRO A 129 10.04 -0.80 -10.67
CA PRO A 129 8.95 -0.42 -9.78
C PRO A 129 9.06 1.09 -9.60
N ALA A 130 8.00 1.82 -9.93
CA ALA A 130 7.95 3.25 -9.68
C ALA A 130 8.48 3.42 -8.25
N LYS A 131 9.66 4.07 -8.11
CA LYS A 131 10.33 4.21 -6.82
C LYS A 131 9.26 4.65 -5.85
N ALA A 132 8.90 3.79 -4.90
CA ALA A 132 7.90 4.14 -3.90
C ALA A 132 8.31 5.51 -3.39
N LYS A 133 7.36 6.47 -3.34
CA LYS A 133 7.68 7.81 -2.84
C LYS A 133 8.42 7.64 -1.52
N SER A 134 9.54 8.29 -1.37
CA SER A 134 10.30 8.28 -0.12
C SER A 134 9.51 9.04 0.96
N ILE A 135 9.71 8.70 2.22
CA ILE A 135 9.22 9.51 3.35
C ILE A 135 9.76 10.94 3.32
N TYR A 136 10.84 11.19 2.58
CA TYR A 136 11.45 12.51 2.40
C TYR A 136 10.89 13.29 1.21
N ASP A 137 9.97 12.69 0.43
CA ASP A 137 9.26 13.39 -0.63
C ASP A 137 8.15 14.26 -0.03
N SER A 138 7.92 15.43 -0.62
CA SER A 138 6.83 16.31 -0.20
C SER A 138 5.47 15.68 -0.51
N ALA A 139 4.51 15.85 0.40
CA ALA A 139 3.13 15.46 0.21
C ALA A 139 2.20 16.57 0.73
N ASP A 140 1.07 16.77 0.08
CA ASP A 140 0.04 17.71 0.51
C ASP A 140 -1.03 16.96 1.31
N ILE A 141 -1.13 17.27 2.61
CA ILE A 141 -2.07 16.65 3.55
C ILE A 141 -3.15 17.66 3.90
N LEU A 142 -4.41 17.31 3.62
CA LEU A 142 -5.55 18.16 3.98
C LEU A 142 -6.17 17.69 5.29
N VAL A 143 -6.27 18.58 6.28
CA VAL A 143 -6.93 18.35 7.56
C VAL A 143 -8.22 19.14 7.61
N VAL A 144 -9.36 18.46 7.66
CA VAL A 144 -10.70 19.06 7.77
C VAL A 144 -11.19 18.88 9.21
N GLU A 145 -11.09 19.94 10.00
CA GLU A 145 -11.35 19.91 11.45
C GLU A 145 -11.82 21.29 11.90
N ASP A 146 -12.95 21.35 12.62
CA ASP A 146 -13.54 22.59 13.14
C ASP A 146 -12.79 23.19 14.33
N LYS A 147 -11.92 22.40 14.98
CA LYS A 147 -11.14 22.83 16.15
C LYS A 147 -9.69 23.17 15.76
N PRO A 148 -9.31 24.46 15.72
CA PRO A 148 -7.97 24.90 15.31
C PRO A 148 -6.83 24.27 16.14
N VAL A 149 -7.07 23.99 17.41
CA VAL A 149 -6.09 23.36 18.32
C VAL A 149 -5.67 21.97 17.83
N ILE A 150 -6.60 21.19 17.26
CA ILE A 150 -6.30 19.86 16.71
C ILE A 150 -5.49 19.99 15.43
N ILE A 151 -5.83 20.94 14.56
CA ILE A 151 -5.04 21.23 13.36
C ILE A 151 -3.61 21.60 13.75
N GLN A 152 -3.44 22.49 14.71
CA GLN A 152 -2.13 22.90 15.21
C GLN A 152 -1.36 21.74 15.83
N GLN A 153 -2.01 20.86 16.61
CA GLN A 153 -1.39 19.66 17.17
C GLN A 153 -0.81 18.75 16.06
N ILE A 154 -1.56 18.55 14.97
CA ILE A 154 -1.10 17.74 13.84
C ILE A 154 0.05 18.42 13.13
N GLN A 155 -0.04 19.72 12.86
CA GLN A 155 1.02 20.50 12.21
C GLN A 155 2.32 20.47 13.02
N GLU A 156 2.27 20.72 14.32
CA GLU A 156 3.44 20.68 15.19
C GLU A 156 4.01 19.25 15.33
N GLY A 157 3.13 18.25 15.44
CA GLY A 157 3.57 16.86 15.57
C GLY A 157 4.27 16.32 14.33
N LEU A 158 3.86 16.76 13.13
CA LEU A 158 4.41 16.30 11.85
C LEU A 158 5.43 17.28 11.23
N LYS A 159 5.83 18.34 11.92
CA LYS A 159 6.78 19.35 11.40
C LYS A 159 8.17 18.80 11.02
N HIS A 160 8.52 17.63 11.54
CA HIS A 160 9.78 16.94 11.22
C HIS A 160 9.71 16.22 9.85
N THR A 161 8.52 16.08 9.27
CA THR A 161 8.31 15.51 7.93
C THR A 161 8.37 16.62 6.86
N PRO A 162 8.63 16.28 5.58
CA PRO A 162 8.57 17.23 4.49
C PRO A 162 7.13 17.53 4.03
N TRP A 163 6.12 17.05 4.75
CA TRP A 163 4.73 17.14 4.35
C TRP A 163 4.14 18.53 4.64
N LYS A 164 3.31 19.01 3.73
CA LYS A 164 2.59 20.27 3.88
C LYS A 164 1.20 19.99 4.46
N ILE A 165 0.97 20.44 5.69
CA ILE A 165 -0.29 20.21 6.40
C ILE A 165 -1.19 21.44 6.22
N HIS A 166 -2.25 21.26 5.45
CA HIS A 166 -3.26 22.29 5.15
C HIS A 166 -4.48 22.07 6.03
N GLY A 167 -4.77 23.02 6.92
CA GLY A 167 -5.94 22.99 7.80
C GLY A 167 -7.09 23.79 7.21
N VAL A 168 -8.29 23.20 7.20
CA VAL A 168 -9.56 23.88 6.84
C VAL A 168 -10.64 23.52 7.85
N SER A 169 -11.60 24.43 8.06
CA SER A 169 -12.60 24.27 9.10
C SER A 169 -13.98 23.84 8.58
N THR A 170 -14.19 23.95 7.28
CA THR A 170 -15.51 23.71 6.66
C THR A 170 -15.42 22.80 5.44
N GLN A 171 -16.56 22.19 5.07
CA GLN A 171 -16.68 21.41 3.84
C GLN A 171 -16.40 22.22 2.58
N GLY A 172 -16.88 23.47 2.53
CA GLY A 172 -16.69 24.37 1.40
C GLY A 172 -15.21 24.64 1.15
N GLU A 173 -14.46 25.00 2.20
CA GLU A 173 -13.02 25.22 2.12
C GLU A 173 -12.28 23.95 1.66
N ALA A 174 -12.70 22.77 2.14
CA ALA A 174 -12.10 21.49 1.72
C ALA A 174 -12.33 21.22 0.23
N LEU A 175 -13.54 21.47 -0.27
CA LEU A 175 -13.88 21.33 -1.69
C LEU A 175 -13.09 22.32 -2.56
N ASP A 176 -13.00 23.57 -2.13
CA ASP A 176 -12.22 24.60 -2.84
C ASP A 176 -10.73 24.26 -2.89
N PHE A 177 -10.18 23.72 -1.80
CA PHE A 177 -8.81 23.23 -1.78
C PHE A 177 -8.61 22.09 -2.78
N CYS A 178 -9.46 21.07 -2.74
CA CYS A 178 -9.35 19.89 -3.60
C CYS A 178 -9.51 20.21 -5.10
N THR A 179 -10.22 21.29 -5.45
CA THR A 179 -10.32 21.72 -6.87
C THR A 179 -9.00 22.26 -7.38
N LYS A 180 -8.24 22.97 -6.54
CA LYS A 180 -6.95 23.61 -6.86
C LYS A 180 -5.80 22.62 -6.73
N THR A 181 -5.72 21.94 -5.59
CA THR A 181 -4.62 21.04 -5.23
C THR A 181 -5.21 19.75 -4.67
N PRO A 182 -5.28 18.66 -5.45
CA PRO A 182 -5.71 17.37 -4.94
C PRO A 182 -4.72 16.91 -3.86
N PRO A 183 -5.17 16.63 -2.62
CA PRO A 183 -4.26 16.20 -1.55
C PRO A 183 -3.82 14.74 -1.76
N ASP A 184 -2.60 14.43 -1.30
CA ASP A 184 -2.07 13.05 -1.25
C ASP A 184 -2.77 12.21 -0.18
N LEU A 185 -3.24 12.84 0.91
CA LEU A 185 -4.02 12.22 1.98
C LEU A 185 -4.91 13.27 2.65
N MET A 186 -6.07 12.83 3.16
CA MET A 186 -7.01 13.68 3.88
C MET A 186 -7.28 13.12 5.28
N LEU A 187 -7.27 14.00 6.29
CA LEU A 187 -7.76 13.74 7.64
C LEU A 187 -9.08 14.48 7.81
N MET A 188 -10.13 13.79 8.22
CA MET A 188 -11.48 14.35 8.26
C MET A 188 -12.12 14.09 9.63
N SER A 189 -12.45 15.14 10.36
CA SER A 189 -13.14 15.03 11.64
C SER A 189 -14.59 14.59 11.45
N LEU A 190 -15.00 13.55 12.18
CA LEU A 190 -16.41 13.13 12.20
C LEU A 190 -17.28 14.05 13.05
N SER A 191 -16.68 14.95 13.83
CA SER A 191 -17.40 15.94 14.63
C SER A 191 -17.80 17.19 13.83
N LEU A 192 -17.59 17.22 12.51
CA LEU A 192 -18.06 18.32 11.66
C LEU A 192 -19.59 18.44 11.72
N PRO A 193 -20.16 19.67 11.78
CA PRO A 193 -21.58 19.87 11.89
C PRO A 193 -22.36 19.28 10.69
N GLU A 194 -23.66 18.98 10.91
CA GLU A 194 -24.60 18.52 9.87
C GLU A 194 -24.20 17.25 9.12
N GLU A 195 -23.60 16.26 9.82
CA GLU A 195 -23.05 15.06 9.18
C GLU A 195 -22.06 15.37 8.04
N GLY A 196 -21.43 16.52 8.10
CA GLY A 196 -20.60 17.10 7.07
C GLY A 196 -19.47 16.21 6.61
N ALA A 197 -18.90 15.42 7.52
CA ALA A 197 -17.82 14.48 7.20
C ALA A 197 -18.26 13.40 6.20
N PHE A 198 -19.40 12.77 6.42
CA PHE A 198 -19.89 11.69 5.54
C PHE A 198 -20.35 12.23 4.18
N THR A 199 -20.94 13.41 4.16
CA THR A 199 -21.31 14.10 2.91
C THR A 199 -20.06 14.46 2.10
N LEU A 200 -19.06 15.06 2.76
CA LEU A 200 -17.78 15.40 2.12
C LEU A 200 -17.06 14.14 1.63
N PHE A 201 -17.03 13.05 2.41
CA PHE A 201 -16.46 11.79 2.01
C PHE A 201 -17.08 11.27 0.69
N ARG A 202 -18.42 11.27 0.58
CA ARG A 202 -19.12 10.84 -0.64
C ARG A 202 -18.74 11.72 -1.84
N LEU A 203 -18.70 13.06 -1.64
CA LEU A 203 -18.28 14.00 -2.69
C LEU A 203 -16.84 13.73 -3.15
N MET A 204 -15.92 13.46 -2.21
CA MET A 204 -14.53 13.12 -2.56
C MET A 204 -14.46 11.82 -3.39
N ARG A 205 -15.27 10.81 -3.06
CA ARG A 205 -15.30 9.53 -3.80
C ARG A 205 -15.91 9.63 -5.19
N THR A 206 -16.78 10.62 -5.45
CA THR A 206 -17.35 10.87 -6.80
C THR A 206 -16.46 11.75 -7.68
N ASN A 207 -15.52 12.49 -7.10
CA ASN A 207 -14.65 13.40 -7.85
C ASN A 207 -13.45 12.63 -8.42
N VAL A 208 -13.21 12.74 -9.72
CA VAL A 208 -12.14 12.03 -10.46
C VAL A 208 -10.74 12.27 -9.86
N LYS A 209 -10.48 13.50 -9.34
CA LYS A 209 -9.17 13.84 -8.79
C LYS A 209 -8.92 13.29 -7.38
N THR A 210 -9.98 13.06 -6.59
CA THR A 210 -9.87 12.69 -5.17
C THR A 210 -10.45 11.33 -4.83
N LYS A 211 -11.07 10.63 -5.79
CA LYS A 211 -11.75 9.34 -5.54
C LYS A 211 -10.85 8.27 -4.92
N TYR A 212 -9.55 8.33 -5.17
CA TYR A 212 -8.56 7.39 -4.64
C TYR A 212 -7.69 7.96 -3.52
N THR A 213 -7.84 9.26 -3.20
CA THR A 213 -7.11 9.86 -2.08
C THR A 213 -7.43 9.10 -0.78
N PRO A 214 -6.45 8.61 -0.02
CA PRO A 214 -6.67 8.04 1.29
C PRO A 214 -7.35 9.05 2.21
N ILE A 215 -8.46 8.66 2.85
CA ILE A 215 -9.20 9.52 3.77
C ILE A 215 -9.27 8.83 5.13
N PHE A 216 -8.71 9.45 6.15
CA PHE A 216 -8.77 9.00 7.54
C PHE A 216 -9.86 9.76 8.28
N SER A 217 -10.59 9.08 9.12
CA SER A 217 -11.52 9.74 10.05
C SER A 217 -10.82 10.07 11.37
N LEU A 218 -11.06 11.28 11.88
CA LEU A 218 -10.72 11.69 13.25
C LEU A 218 -11.97 11.58 14.11
N VAL A 219 -11.96 10.73 15.14
CA VAL A 219 -13.13 10.40 15.96
C VAL A 219 -12.79 10.43 17.44
N VAL A 220 -13.74 10.83 18.28
CA VAL A 220 -13.58 10.76 19.74
C VAL A 220 -13.61 9.30 20.18
N LYS A 221 -12.68 8.89 21.05
CA LYS A 221 -12.51 7.50 21.49
C LYS A 221 -13.80 6.87 22.05
N THR A 222 -14.66 7.66 22.68
CA THR A 222 -15.91 7.18 23.28
C THR A 222 -17.07 7.02 22.28
N GLU A 223 -16.94 7.52 21.06
CA GLU A 223 -18.00 7.48 20.04
C GLU A 223 -17.90 6.23 19.15
N THR A 224 -18.17 5.06 19.75
CA THR A 224 -18.07 3.76 19.06
C THR A 224 -19.01 3.62 17.87
N GLY A 225 -20.18 4.26 17.89
CA GLY A 225 -21.14 4.28 16.77
C GLY A 225 -20.55 4.96 15.53
N GLN A 226 -19.91 6.11 15.68
CA GLN A 226 -19.25 6.81 14.59
C GLN A 226 -18.04 6.02 14.04
N GLN A 227 -17.31 5.31 14.90
CA GLN A 227 -16.21 4.43 14.48
C GLN A 227 -16.71 3.30 13.57
N GLN A 228 -17.79 2.62 13.97
CA GLN A 228 -18.39 1.56 13.15
C GLN A 228 -18.93 2.11 11.82
N GLN A 229 -19.59 3.26 11.86
CA GLN A 229 -20.09 3.92 10.65
C GLN A 229 -18.94 4.29 9.69
N ALA A 230 -17.82 4.83 10.20
CA ALA A 230 -16.65 5.15 9.40
C ALA A 230 -16.05 3.92 8.73
N GLN A 231 -15.98 2.78 9.44
CA GLN A 231 -15.53 1.50 8.87
C GLN A 231 -16.45 1.05 7.73
N THR A 232 -17.76 1.09 7.95
CA THR A 232 -18.76 0.65 6.96
C THR A 232 -18.74 1.53 5.71
N VAL A 233 -18.57 2.85 5.86
CA VAL A 233 -18.53 3.80 4.75
C VAL A 233 -17.24 3.70 3.93
N GLY A 234 -16.16 3.15 4.50
CA GLY A 234 -14.92 2.88 3.79
C GLY A 234 -13.84 3.95 3.96
N PHE A 235 -13.78 4.62 5.12
CA PHE A 235 -12.59 5.41 5.47
C PHE A 235 -11.35 4.51 5.50
N THR A 236 -10.24 4.99 5.00
CA THR A 236 -8.99 4.23 4.87
C THR A 236 -8.42 3.83 6.23
N ALA A 237 -8.56 4.70 7.23
CA ALA A 237 -8.19 4.43 8.62
C ALA A 237 -9.01 5.30 9.58
N ILE A 238 -9.05 4.86 10.83
CA ILE A 238 -9.65 5.60 11.95
C ILE A 238 -8.53 6.03 12.89
N ILE A 239 -8.53 7.31 13.23
CA ILE A 239 -7.65 7.93 14.23
C ILE A 239 -8.50 8.42 15.38
N THR A 240 -8.19 7.97 16.58
CA THR A 240 -8.93 8.36 17.78
C THR A 240 -8.32 9.61 18.43
N LYS A 241 -9.19 10.50 18.88
CA LYS A 241 -8.79 11.66 19.70
C LYS A 241 -8.76 11.26 21.18
N PRO A 242 -7.70 11.60 21.95
CA PRO A 242 -6.55 12.43 21.59
C PRO A 242 -5.64 11.75 20.58
N ILE A 243 -5.05 12.54 19.66
CA ILE A 243 -4.28 12.01 18.53
C ILE A 243 -2.89 11.61 19.01
N ASP A 244 -2.54 10.33 18.80
CA ASP A 244 -1.15 9.86 18.86
C ASP A 244 -0.48 10.14 17.51
N ILE A 245 0.50 11.03 17.52
CA ILE A 245 1.20 11.47 16.30
C ILE A 245 2.00 10.32 15.68
N SER A 246 2.60 9.45 16.49
CA SER A 246 3.40 8.33 15.99
C SER A 246 2.50 7.30 15.27
N GLU A 247 1.33 7.00 15.85
CA GLU A 247 0.33 6.14 15.22
C GLU A 247 -0.19 6.76 13.92
N LEU A 248 -0.50 8.06 13.95
CA LEU A 248 -0.98 8.80 12.79
C LEU A 248 0.05 8.73 11.64
N GLU A 249 1.30 9.10 11.91
CA GLU A 249 2.38 9.09 10.92
C GLU A 249 2.59 7.71 10.31
N SER A 250 2.64 6.66 11.13
CA SER A 250 2.79 5.27 10.68
C SER A 250 1.66 4.87 9.72
N LYS A 251 0.40 5.17 10.07
CA LYS A 251 -0.76 4.90 9.22
C LYS A 251 -0.72 5.72 7.91
N MET A 252 -0.29 6.99 7.98
CA MET A 252 -0.15 7.86 6.79
C MET A 252 0.91 7.32 5.83
N CYS A 253 2.09 6.95 6.32
CA CYS A 253 3.14 6.32 5.51
C CYS A 253 2.61 5.09 4.76
N LYS A 254 1.89 4.21 5.48
CA LYS A 254 1.28 3.01 4.91
C LYS A 254 0.22 3.33 3.84
N ALA A 255 -0.67 4.28 4.12
CA ALA A 255 -1.76 4.63 3.20
C ALA A 255 -1.26 5.34 1.93
N MET A 256 -0.19 6.13 2.04
CA MET A 256 0.47 6.78 0.91
C MET A 256 1.49 5.87 0.20
N ASN A 257 1.66 4.61 0.69
CA ASN A 257 2.62 3.64 0.17
C ASN A 257 4.05 4.22 0.08
N LEU A 258 4.50 4.90 1.15
CA LEU A 258 5.83 5.48 1.20
C LEU A 258 6.88 4.44 1.53
N ASP A 259 8.04 4.54 0.91
CA ASP A 259 9.23 3.76 1.29
C ASP A 259 9.84 4.34 2.57
N THR A 260 9.60 3.65 3.68
CA THR A 260 10.14 4.00 5.00
C THR A 260 11.49 3.33 5.29
N SER A 261 11.98 2.49 4.35
CA SER A 261 13.22 1.71 4.54
C SER A 261 14.44 2.57 4.87
N GLN A 262 14.48 3.80 4.35
CA GLN A 262 15.58 4.74 4.59
C GLN A 262 15.72 5.17 6.08
N ARG A 263 14.70 4.91 6.92
CA ARG A 263 14.81 5.08 8.38
C ARG A 263 15.76 4.06 8.99
N TYR A 264 15.90 2.90 8.37
CA TYR A 264 16.60 1.75 8.90
C TYR A 264 17.82 1.35 8.08
N PHE A 265 17.74 1.53 6.76
CA PHE A 265 18.78 1.13 5.83
C PHE A 265 19.47 2.34 5.20
N SER A 266 20.80 2.33 5.22
CA SER A 266 21.63 3.34 4.56
C SER A 266 22.78 2.67 3.83
N HIS A 267 23.36 3.38 2.87
CA HIS A 267 24.56 2.95 2.17
C HIS A 267 25.72 3.89 2.54
N ASP A 268 26.86 3.29 2.89
CA ASP A 268 28.07 4.06 3.16
C ASP A 268 29.30 3.29 2.71
N SER A 269 30.07 3.90 1.78
CA SER A 269 31.39 3.41 1.34
C SER A 269 31.36 1.93 0.88
N GLY A 270 30.31 1.48 0.19
CA GLY A 270 30.16 0.12 -0.31
C GLY A 270 29.63 -0.88 0.72
N PHE A 271 29.12 -0.40 1.84
CA PHE A 271 28.43 -1.19 2.85
C PHE A 271 26.93 -0.87 2.88
N LEU A 272 26.11 -1.91 3.01
CA LEU A 272 24.73 -1.76 3.45
C LEU A 272 24.72 -1.70 4.99
N ILE A 273 24.11 -0.69 5.58
CA ILE A 273 23.99 -0.54 7.03
C ILE A 273 22.52 -0.65 7.40
N LEU A 274 22.16 -1.65 8.21
CA LEU A 274 20.88 -1.72 8.91
C LEU A 274 21.08 -1.16 10.32
N ARG A 275 20.32 -0.12 10.68
CA ARG A 275 20.30 0.43 12.04
C ARG A 275 18.93 0.26 12.65
N LEU A 276 18.85 -0.37 13.82
CA LEU A 276 17.60 -0.49 14.57
C LEU A 276 17.49 0.67 15.57
N PRO A 277 16.32 1.34 15.65
CA PRO A 277 16.10 2.44 16.59
C PRO A 277 16.03 1.94 18.03
N GLU A 278 16.23 2.85 18.96
CA GLU A 278 16.21 2.63 20.40
C GLU A 278 15.01 1.80 20.87
N ASN A 279 13.81 2.15 20.38
CA ASN A 279 12.55 1.46 20.67
C ASN A 279 12.11 0.64 19.46
N SER A 280 12.61 -0.58 19.36
CA SER A 280 12.17 -1.54 18.32
C SER A 280 10.93 -2.29 18.75
N SER A 281 9.77 -1.60 18.72
CA SER A 281 8.46 -2.21 18.99
C SER A 281 8.12 -3.34 18.00
N PRO A 282 7.14 -4.22 18.29
CA PRO A 282 6.72 -5.25 17.35
C PRO A 282 6.33 -4.73 15.96
N SER A 283 5.78 -3.51 15.88
CA SER A 283 5.44 -2.87 14.59
C SER A 283 6.68 -2.46 13.81
N VAL A 284 7.69 -1.90 14.47
CA VAL A 284 8.99 -1.56 13.86
C VAL A 284 9.70 -2.82 13.38
N VAL A 285 9.73 -3.88 14.19
CA VAL A 285 10.30 -5.18 13.81
C VAL A 285 9.64 -5.75 12.56
N ALA A 286 8.30 -5.74 12.50
CA ALA A 286 7.55 -6.21 11.34
C ALA A 286 7.83 -5.36 10.09
N GLU A 287 7.91 -4.04 10.24
CA GLU A 287 8.23 -3.10 9.17
C GLU A 287 9.63 -3.37 8.61
N VAL A 288 10.66 -3.44 9.46
CA VAL A 288 12.04 -3.73 9.05
C VAL A 288 12.15 -5.10 8.38
N SER A 289 11.48 -6.14 8.94
CA SER A 289 11.48 -7.49 8.38
C SER A 289 11.02 -7.53 6.93
N ASN A 290 10.03 -6.70 6.55
CA ASN A 290 9.54 -6.59 5.17
C ASN A 290 10.60 -6.01 4.21
N TYR A 291 11.51 -5.17 4.72
CA TYR A 291 12.56 -4.53 3.91
C TYR A 291 13.87 -5.34 3.84
N VAL A 292 14.11 -6.29 4.75
CA VAL A 292 15.38 -7.05 4.83
C VAL A 292 15.75 -7.64 3.47
N LYS A 293 14.91 -8.51 2.92
CA LYS A 293 15.21 -9.19 1.67
C LYS A 293 15.32 -8.24 0.47
N PRO A 294 14.35 -7.31 0.24
CA PRO A 294 14.45 -6.33 -0.84
C PRO A 294 15.73 -5.48 -0.77
N LYS A 295 16.08 -4.96 0.41
CA LYS A 295 17.24 -4.07 0.56
C LYS A 295 18.59 -4.78 0.46
N ILE A 296 18.66 -6.01 0.92
CA ILE A 296 19.86 -6.83 0.72
C ILE A 296 20.02 -7.18 -0.77
N SER A 297 18.94 -7.55 -1.49
CA SER A 297 18.99 -7.79 -2.93
C SER A 297 19.41 -6.53 -3.70
N GLU A 298 18.82 -5.38 -3.41
CA GLU A 298 19.18 -4.09 -4.00
C GLU A 298 20.68 -3.76 -3.81
N ALA A 299 21.22 -4.03 -2.61
CA ALA A 299 22.63 -3.82 -2.31
C ALA A 299 23.53 -4.77 -3.13
N VAL A 300 23.15 -6.03 -3.27
CA VAL A 300 23.90 -7.01 -4.10
C VAL A 300 23.89 -6.59 -5.56
N ASP A 301 22.73 -6.18 -6.08
CA ASP A 301 22.57 -5.72 -7.47
C ASP A 301 23.40 -4.45 -7.73
N ALA A 302 23.58 -3.60 -6.70
CA ALA A 302 24.46 -2.43 -6.72
C ALA A 302 25.96 -2.77 -6.53
N GLY A 303 26.32 -4.06 -6.40
CA GLY A 303 27.70 -4.50 -6.24
C GLY A 303 28.23 -4.42 -4.81
N HIS A 304 27.38 -4.24 -3.80
CA HIS A 304 27.80 -4.29 -2.39
C HIS A 304 27.92 -5.75 -1.94
N ALA A 305 29.06 -6.10 -1.34
CA ALA A 305 29.34 -7.43 -0.81
C ALA A 305 29.33 -7.48 0.73
N ARG A 306 29.05 -6.37 1.40
CA ARG A 306 29.25 -6.23 2.86
C ARG A 306 28.08 -5.50 3.51
N MET A 307 27.72 -5.95 4.72
CA MET A 307 26.64 -5.39 5.51
C MET A 307 27.07 -5.18 6.97
N VAL A 308 26.61 -4.09 7.58
CA VAL A 308 26.72 -3.86 9.03
C VAL A 308 25.31 -3.84 9.61
N ILE A 309 25.10 -4.63 10.65
CA ILE A 309 23.85 -4.67 11.41
C ILE A 309 24.12 -3.96 12.74
N ASP A 310 23.63 -2.73 12.85
CA ASP A 310 23.86 -1.85 14.00
C ASP A 310 22.64 -1.87 14.92
N ILE A 311 22.84 -2.40 16.12
CA ILE A 311 21.86 -2.46 17.20
C ILE A 311 22.36 -1.70 18.45
N HIS A 312 23.31 -0.78 18.26
CA HIS A 312 23.93 -0.05 19.37
C HIS A 312 22.93 0.82 20.15
N GLU A 313 21.92 1.37 19.47
CA GLU A 313 20.92 2.24 20.09
C GLU A 313 19.84 1.47 20.86
N LEU A 314 19.71 0.16 20.69
CA LEU A 314 18.68 -0.63 21.39
C LEU A 314 18.83 -0.53 22.91
N LYS A 315 17.69 -0.33 23.59
CA LYS A 315 17.61 -0.37 25.07
C LYS A 315 17.32 -1.76 25.60
N THR A 316 16.53 -2.55 24.86
CA THR A 316 16.11 -3.88 25.31
C THR A 316 16.09 -4.85 24.14
N LEU A 317 16.47 -6.08 24.39
CA LEU A 317 16.45 -7.17 23.42
C LEU A 317 15.23 -8.07 23.70
N HIS A 318 14.26 -8.12 22.78
CA HIS A 318 13.14 -9.03 22.88
C HIS A 318 13.13 -10.04 21.72
N MET A 319 12.37 -11.14 21.88
CA MET A 319 12.36 -12.24 20.91
C MET A 319 12.06 -11.83 19.46
N GLY A 320 11.28 -10.76 19.26
CA GLY A 320 11.02 -10.22 17.92
C GLY A 320 12.27 -9.69 17.25
N VAL A 321 13.10 -8.93 17.99
CA VAL A 321 14.40 -8.42 17.49
C VAL A 321 15.35 -9.57 17.20
N ILE A 322 15.45 -10.56 18.09
CA ILE A 322 16.30 -11.73 17.88
C ILE A 322 15.92 -12.45 16.59
N LYS A 323 14.63 -12.71 16.37
CA LYS A 323 14.15 -13.32 15.11
C LYS A 323 14.48 -12.48 13.88
N LEU A 324 14.33 -11.15 13.95
CA LEU A 324 14.69 -10.23 12.87
C LEU A 324 16.19 -10.31 12.55
N LEU A 325 17.05 -10.34 13.56
CA LEU A 325 18.49 -10.46 13.38
C LEU A 325 18.85 -11.79 12.72
N PHE A 326 18.28 -12.90 13.16
CA PHE A 326 18.46 -14.21 12.51
C PHE A 326 18.03 -14.19 11.04
N GLN A 327 16.84 -13.67 10.75
CA GLN A 327 16.33 -13.52 9.38
C GLN A 327 17.30 -12.68 8.54
N THR A 328 17.79 -11.57 9.08
CA THR A 328 18.72 -10.67 8.37
C THR A 328 20.03 -11.36 8.07
N MET A 329 20.63 -12.03 9.05
CA MET A 329 21.90 -12.76 8.89
C MET A 329 21.75 -13.93 7.93
N GLN A 330 20.64 -14.67 7.99
CA GLN A 330 20.35 -15.74 7.06
C GLN A 330 20.22 -15.22 5.63
N THR A 331 19.42 -14.15 5.42
CA THR A 331 19.26 -13.55 4.09
C THR A 331 20.59 -13.01 3.55
N ALA A 332 21.41 -12.40 4.38
CA ALA A 332 22.75 -11.94 3.98
C ALA A 332 23.63 -13.10 3.52
N ARG A 333 23.62 -14.24 4.23
CA ARG A 333 24.36 -15.46 3.84
C ARG A 333 23.86 -16.04 2.53
N GLU A 334 22.54 -16.18 2.35
CA GLU A 334 21.91 -16.71 1.12
C GLU A 334 22.30 -15.87 -0.11
N LEU A 335 22.45 -14.56 0.07
CA LEU A 335 22.81 -13.59 -0.98
C LEU A 335 24.33 -13.28 -0.98
N THR A 336 25.15 -14.08 -0.28
CA THR A 336 26.62 -14.00 -0.24
C THR A 336 27.21 -12.70 0.29
N LEU A 337 26.47 -11.93 1.10
CA LEU A 337 27.01 -10.76 1.79
C LEU A 337 27.76 -11.19 3.06
N GLN A 338 28.94 -10.62 3.25
CA GLN A 338 29.62 -10.65 4.55
C GLN A 338 28.94 -9.65 5.49
N PHE A 339 28.72 -10.01 6.73
CA PHE A 339 28.11 -9.10 7.70
C PHE A 339 28.83 -9.07 9.02
N ALA A 340 28.67 -7.94 9.75
CA ALA A 340 29.14 -7.74 11.11
C ALA A 340 28.03 -7.14 11.97
N LEU A 341 28.03 -7.50 13.25
CA LEU A 341 27.10 -6.98 14.25
C LEU A 341 27.79 -5.89 15.07
N VAL A 342 27.06 -4.78 15.30
CA VAL A 342 27.50 -3.71 16.19
C VAL A 342 26.48 -3.59 17.33
N GLY A 343 26.95 -3.57 18.59
CA GLY A 343 26.07 -3.49 19.75
C GLY A 343 26.73 -2.77 20.93
N ASN A 344 25.92 -2.26 21.84
CA ASN A 344 26.39 -1.72 23.11
C ASN A 344 26.65 -2.84 24.14
N ALA A 345 27.36 -2.52 25.22
CA ALA A 345 27.75 -3.50 26.26
C ALA A 345 26.55 -4.20 26.91
N GLN A 346 25.43 -3.51 27.08
CA GLN A 346 24.20 -4.07 27.66
C GLN A 346 23.62 -5.12 26.72
N ILE A 347 23.38 -4.76 25.46
CA ILE A 347 22.80 -5.67 24.44
C ILE A 347 23.69 -6.87 24.19
N ILE A 348 25.01 -6.69 24.15
CA ILE A 348 25.97 -7.80 24.03
C ILE A 348 25.84 -8.76 25.22
N THR A 349 25.67 -8.25 26.43
CA THR A 349 25.48 -9.05 27.63
C THR A 349 24.15 -9.81 27.58
N GLU A 350 23.07 -9.16 27.17
CA GLU A 350 21.77 -9.79 26.98
C GLU A 350 21.82 -10.92 25.91
N CYS A 351 22.49 -10.68 24.77
CA CYS A 351 22.68 -11.70 23.74
C CYS A 351 23.45 -12.92 24.24
N LYS A 352 24.45 -12.75 25.12
CA LYS A 352 25.20 -13.87 25.71
C LYS A 352 24.34 -14.73 26.65
N GLY A 353 23.24 -14.19 27.16
CA GLY A 353 22.28 -14.90 28.01
C GLY A 353 21.38 -15.89 27.27
N PHE A 354 21.26 -15.79 25.95
CA PHE A 354 20.46 -16.68 25.14
C PHE A 354 21.36 -17.74 24.47
N GLU A 355 20.93 -19.00 24.44
CA GLU A 355 21.69 -20.11 23.87
C GLU A 355 22.01 -19.89 22.39
N ASP A 356 21.03 -19.41 21.62
CA ASP A 356 21.14 -19.20 20.18
C ASP A 356 22.03 -18.03 19.77
N THR A 357 22.23 -17.04 20.63
CA THR A 357 22.94 -15.79 20.32
C THR A 357 24.27 -15.63 21.07
N ARG A 358 24.58 -16.51 22.02
CA ARG A 358 25.81 -16.43 22.86
C ARG A 358 27.11 -16.44 22.07
N ASN A 359 27.12 -17.05 20.89
CA ASN A 359 28.27 -17.17 20.01
C ASN A 359 28.41 -16.01 19.00
N TRP A 360 27.48 -15.05 19.03
CA TRP A 360 27.59 -13.91 18.14
C TRP A 360 28.78 -13.02 18.49
N VAL A 361 29.49 -12.58 17.45
CA VAL A 361 30.62 -11.67 17.58
C VAL A 361 30.14 -10.27 17.29
N PHE A 362 30.35 -9.37 18.24
CA PHE A 362 29.98 -7.98 18.14
C PHE A 362 31.20 -7.08 18.10
N TYR A 363 31.05 -5.97 17.38
CA TYR A 363 31.98 -4.84 17.39
C TYR A 363 31.37 -3.67 18.17
N ASN A 364 32.21 -2.78 18.68
CA ASN A 364 31.76 -1.64 19.51
C ASN A 364 31.36 -0.43 18.65
N SER A 365 31.77 -0.39 17.38
CA SER A 365 31.44 0.69 16.46
C SER A 365 31.31 0.20 15.01
N ILE A 366 30.61 1.00 14.21
CA ILE A 366 30.47 0.75 12.76
C ILE A 366 31.85 0.78 12.08
N ASP A 367 32.72 1.70 12.47
CA ASP A 367 34.05 1.83 11.86
C ASP A 367 34.92 0.60 12.14
N GLU A 368 34.89 0.08 13.37
CA GLU A 368 35.57 -1.15 13.74
C GLU A 368 35.04 -2.35 12.94
N ALA A 369 33.71 -2.47 12.80
CA ALA A 369 33.06 -3.49 12.02
C ALA A 369 33.46 -3.43 10.53
N LYS A 370 33.45 -2.22 9.93
CA LYS A 370 33.89 -2.01 8.53
C LYS A 370 35.35 -2.35 8.32
N ALA A 371 36.23 -1.94 9.24
CA ALA A 371 37.66 -2.23 9.16
C ALA A 371 37.96 -3.74 9.19
N ASN A 372 37.21 -4.50 9.98
CA ASN A 372 37.36 -5.96 10.05
C ASN A 372 36.78 -6.67 8.83
N LEU A 373 35.62 -6.27 8.34
CA LEU A 373 35.06 -6.79 7.09
C LEU A 373 35.93 -6.45 5.87
N GLY A 374 36.70 -5.36 5.93
CA GLY A 374 37.65 -4.95 4.89
C GLY A 374 38.92 -5.83 4.82
N LYS A 375 39.30 -6.49 5.92
CA LYS A 375 40.49 -7.34 6.02
C LYS A 375 40.23 -8.82 5.72
N ALA A 376 38.97 -9.27 5.80
CA ALA A 376 38.60 -10.68 5.62
C ALA A 376 38.42 -11.03 4.13
N ALA A 377 39.52 -11.26 3.43
CA ALA A 377 39.55 -12.08 2.22
C ALA A 377 39.77 -13.55 2.65
N ALA A 378 38.75 -14.17 3.27
CA ALA A 378 38.64 -15.65 3.39
C ALA A 378 37.31 -16.01 4.07
N PRO A 379 36.58 -17.06 3.64
CA PRO A 379 35.32 -17.45 4.26
C PRO A 379 35.59 -17.92 5.69
N ALA A 380 34.94 -17.26 6.65
CA ALA A 380 34.94 -17.72 8.03
C ALA A 380 34.29 -19.11 8.08
N GLN A 381 35.06 -20.07 8.56
CA GLN A 381 34.69 -21.46 8.73
C GLN A 381 33.41 -21.57 9.58
N LEU A 382 32.48 -22.34 9.05
CA LEU A 382 31.33 -22.88 9.73
C LEU A 382 31.72 -23.49 11.08
N ALA A 383 31.29 -22.93 12.18
CA ALA A 383 31.06 -23.70 13.38
C ALA A 383 29.71 -24.42 13.17
N THR A 384 29.80 -25.67 12.74
CA THR A 384 28.72 -26.67 12.80
C THR A 384 28.42 -26.97 14.26
N ALA A 385 27.19 -26.77 14.70
CA ALA A 385 26.50 -27.57 15.68
C ALA A 385 25.00 -27.52 15.36
#